data_05cb84d8f49aee42b5aa0a368575d9ef
#
_entry.id   05cb84d8f49aee42b5aa0a368575d9ef
#
_cell.length_a   1.000
_cell.length_b   1.000
_cell.length_c   1.000
_cell.angle_alpha   90.00
_cell.angle_beta   90.00
_cell.angle_gamma   90.00
#
_symmetry.space_group_name_H-M   'P 1'
#
loop_
_entity.id
_entity.type
_entity.pdbx_description
1 polymer ?
#
loop_
_entity_poly.entity_id
_entity_poly.type
_entity_poly.pdbx_seq_one_letter_code
_entity_poly.pdbx_strand_id
1 'polypeptide(L)'
;MTITPQQLIALLPLLITGLTVVVVMLSIAWRRNHFVNATLTVIGLNVALVSLWFVGHVGAMDVTPLLRVDGFSMFYTALVILASLATCTFAYPWLGGYPDNKDEFYLLVLIAALGGIVLASANHLMALFIGIELLSLPLFGLIGYAFRQKRSLEAALKYTILSAAASSFLLFGIALIYADSGSLSFVQLGKSLSDTVLQQPLLLVGLGMLIIGLGFKLSLVPFHLWTPDVYQGAPAPVSTFLATASKIAIFGVVMRLFLYAPVTDSEAVRTVLGVIAFVSILFGNLMAISQSNIKRLLGYSSIAHLGYLLVALIAVKTQQLSLETAGVYLAGYLFSSLGAFGVVSLMSSPYRGPDADSLYSYRGLFWHRPILSAVMTVMMLSLAGIPMTLGFIGKFYVMASGVNAHLWWLTGAVVAGSAIGLYYYLRVTVSLYLNPPELHTRDTPANWAYTAGGIVVLISAILVLLLGVYPQPLIDLVRLAQPLM
;
A
#
# COMPACT_ATOMS: atom_id res chain seq x y z
N MET A 1 30.37 10.05 -12.85
CA MET A 1 29.30 11.00 -12.54
C MET A 1 29.57 11.59 -11.17
N THR A 2 29.74 12.88 -11.08
CA THR A 2 29.87 13.56 -9.79
C THR A 2 28.46 13.98 -9.32
N ILE A 3 28.08 13.52 -8.15
CA ILE A 3 26.79 13.90 -7.54
C ILE A 3 26.92 15.33 -6.98
N THR A 4 26.03 16.21 -7.40
CA THR A 4 26.01 17.60 -6.92
C THR A 4 25.42 17.69 -5.51
N PRO A 5 25.71 18.74 -4.70
CA PRO A 5 25.06 18.93 -3.40
C PRO A 5 23.52 19.00 -3.47
N GLN A 6 22.96 19.57 -4.55
CA GLN A 6 21.51 19.62 -4.77
C GLN A 6 20.91 18.22 -4.97
N GLN A 7 21.59 17.34 -5.70
CA GLN A 7 21.16 15.94 -5.86
C GLN A 7 21.22 15.17 -4.54
N LEU A 8 22.19 15.44 -3.67
CA LEU A 8 22.22 14.88 -2.32
C LEU A 8 21.04 15.32 -1.47
N ILE A 9 20.65 16.60 -1.56
CA ILE A 9 19.46 17.11 -0.87
C ILE A 9 18.20 16.41 -1.40
N ALA A 10 18.08 16.25 -2.70
CA ALA A 10 16.95 15.55 -3.32
C ALA A 10 16.83 14.09 -2.86
N LEU A 11 17.95 13.44 -2.53
CA LEU A 11 18.00 12.06 -2.03
C LEU A 11 17.86 11.95 -0.50
N LEU A 12 17.67 13.04 0.24
CA LEU A 12 17.66 13.01 1.70
C LEU A 12 16.74 11.95 2.30
N PRO A 13 15.46 11.77 1.88
CA PRO A 13 14.61 10.73 2.44
C PRO A 13 15.22 9.32 2.29
N LEU A 14 15.77 9.03 1.14
CA LEU A 14 16.44 7.77 0.84
C LEU A 14 17.70 7.59 1.71
N LEU A 15 18.55 8.60 1.77
CA LEU A 15 19.80 8.57 2.52
C LEU A 15 19.55 8.48 4.03
N ILE A 16 18.59 9.22 4.56
CA ILE A 16 18.24 9.19 5.98
C ILE A 16 17.66 7.82 6.37
N THR A 17 16.79 7.26 5.57
CA THR A 17 16.23 5.92 5.82
C THR A 17 17.33 4.86 5.76
N GLY A 18 18.21 4.93 4.76
CA GLY A 18 19.37 4.03 4.65
C GLY A 18 20.34 4.16 5.83
N LEU A 19 20.63 5.39 6.27
CA LEU A 19 21.45 5.65 7.44
C LEU A 19 20.78 5.10 8.71
N THR A 20 19.48 5.24 8.84
CA THR A 20 18.70 4.69 9.96
C THR A 20 18.82 3.15 10.01
N VAL A 21 18.79 2.48 8.88
CA VAL A 21 19.04 1.03 8.79
C VAL A 21 20.41 0.68 9.38
N VAL A 22 21.44 1.41 8.99
CA VAL A 22 22.81 1.18 9.50
C VAL A 22 22.89 1.44 11.00
N VAL A 23 22.34 2.56 11.46
CA VAL A 23 22.35 2.94 12.87
C VAL A 23 21.62 1.91 13.74
N VAL A 24 20.45 1.46 13.33
CA VAL A 24 19.69 0.42 14.05
C VAL A 24 20.43 -0.92 14.05
N MET A 25 21.02 -1.29 12.93
CA MET A 25 21.83 -2.51 12.83
C MET A 25 23.03 -2.48 13.78
N LEU A 26 23.76 -1.38 13.84
CA LEU A 26 24.86 -1.19 14.77
C LEU A 26 24.40 -1.18 16.23
N SER A 27 23.27 -0.55 16.51
CA SER A 27 22.66 -0.54 17.84
C SER A 27 22.29 -1.96 18.30
N ILE A 28 21.71 -2.78 17.44
CA ILE A 28 21.41 -4.20 17.73
C ILE A 28 22.68 -4.98 17.99
N ALA A 29 23.72 -4.76 17.20
CA ALA A 29 25.01 -5.44 17.36
C ALA A 29 25.70 -5.07 18.69
N TRP A 30 25.56 -3.80 19.11
CA TRP A 30 26.09 -3.34 20.38
C TRP A 30 25.32 -3.89 21.58
N ARG A 31 24.00 -3.66 21.60
CA ARG A 31 23.12 -4.13 22.67
C ARG A 31 21.68 -4.25 22.16
N ARG A 32 21.08 -5.40 22.36
CA ARG A 32 19.67 -5.63 22.06
C ARG A 32 18.80 -4.95 23.11
N ASN A 33 18.17 -3.84 22.71
CA ASN A 33 17.22 -3.11 23.52
C ASN A 33 16.04 -2.70 22.64
N HIS A 34 14.89 -3.32 22.89
CA HIS A 34 13.68 -3.11 22.08
C HIS A 34 13.25 -1.63 22.05
N PHE A 35 13.25 -0.97 23.20
CA PHE A 35 12.87 0.44 23.27
C PHE A 35 13.81 1.35 22.46
N VAL A 36 15.12 1.17 22.61
CA VAL A 36 16.12 1.97 21.91
C VAL A 36 16.01 1.78 20.40
N ASN A 37 15.91 0.54 19.93
CA ASN A 37 15.85 0.24 18.49
C ASN A 37 14.54 0.72 17.87
N ALA A 38 13.42 0.58 18.56
CA ALA A 38 12.14 1.13 18.15
C ALA A 38 12.19 2.67 18.06
N THR A 39 12.77 3.32 19.08
CA THR A 39 12.91 4.78 19.14
C THR A 39 13.80 5.30 18.01
N LEU A 40 14.95 4.67 17.77
CA LEU A 40 15.83 5.04 16.66
C LEU A 40 15.13 4.93 15.30
N THR A 41 14.36 3.88 15.10
CA THR A 41 13.58 3.66 13.89
C THR A 41 12.55 4.75 13.68
N VAL A 42 11.78 5.07 14.70
CA VAL A 42 10.74 6.12 14.64
C VAL A 42 11.37 7.49 14.42
N ILE A 43 12.46 7.82 15.10
CA ILE A 43 13.20 9.07 14.91
C ILE A 43 13.71 9.16 13.46
N GLY A 44 14.35 8.12 12.96
CA GLY A 44 14.88 8.08 11.60
C GLY A 44 13.80 8.28 10.53
N LEU A 45 12.66 7.63 10.67
CA LEU A 45 11.53 7.80 9.76
C LEU A 45 10.91 9.21 9.85
N ASN A 46 10.80 9.77 11.06
CA ASN A 46 10.32 11.15 11.22
C ASN A 46 11.29 12.18 10.61
N VAL A 47 12.59 11.98 10.78
CA VAL A 47 13.60 12.86 10.16
C VAL A 47 13.53 12.75 8.64
N ALA A 48 13.35 11.54 8.10
CA ALA A 48 13.13 11.33 6.66
C ALA A 48 11.89 12.06 6.17
N LEU A 49 10.80 12.03 6.91
CA LEU A 49 9.57 12.75 6.59
C LEU A 49 9.78 14.26 6.58
N VAL A 50 10.43 14.79 7.61
CA VAL A 50 10.75 16.23 7.71
C VAL A 50 11.71 16.67 6.59
N SER A 51 12.61 15.80 6.15
CA SER A 51 13.55 16.10 5.06
C SER A 51 12.87 16.41 3.74
N LEU A 52 11.62 16.01 3.54
CA LEU A 52 10.83 16.39 2.36
C LEU A 52 10.64 17.89 2.23
N TRP A 53 10.64 18.62 3.33
CA TRP A 53 10.63 20.09 3.31
C TRP A 53 11.84 20.66 2.55
N PHE A 54 13.03 20.14 2.82
CA PHE A 54 14.26 20.56 2.13
C PHE A 54 14.26 20.13 0.67
N VAL A 55 13.76 18.93 0.38
CA VAL A 55 13.62 18.41 -0.99
C VAL A 55 12.71 19.33 -1.83
N GLY A 56 11.62 19.82 -1.24
CA GLY A 56 10.70 20.73 -1.90
C GLY A 56 11.32 22.05 -2.33
N HIS A 57 12.34 22.53 -1.61
CA HIS A 57 13.03 23.79 -1.93
C HIS A 57 14.04 23.65 -3.07
N VAL A 58 14.53 22.46 -3.33
CA VAL A 58 15.53 22.22 -4.40
C VAL A 58 14.88 22.12 -5.79
N GLY A 59 13.60 21.75 -5.83
CA GLY A 59 12.85 21.59 -7.07
C GLY A 59 13.00 20.20 -7.71
N ALA A 60 12.26 19.98 -8.79
CA ALA A 60 12.27 18.73 -9.53
C ALA A 60 13.58 18.54 -10.28
N MET A 61 14.18 17.34 -10.18
CA MET A 61 15.40 17.00 -10.89
C MET A 61 15.56 15.50 -11.10
N ASP A 62 16.32 15.14 -12.12
CA ASP A 62 16.85 13.79 -12.31
C ASP A 62 18.13 13.65 -11.50
N VAL A 63 18.13 12.74 -10.53
CA VAL A 63 19.30 12.55 -9.65
C VAL A 63 20.34 11.64 -10.30
N THR A 64 19.86 10.59 -10.92
CA THR A 64 20.63 9.64 -11.72
C THR A 64 19.77 9.25 -12.91
N PRO A 65 20.28 8.50 -13.90
CA PRO A 65 19.40 7.94 -14.92
C PRO A 65 18.27 7.07 -14.39
N LEU A 66 18.37 6.61 -13.14
CA LEU A 66 17.42 5.69 -12.51
C LEU A 66 16.30 6.39 -11.74
N LEU A 67 16.56 7.57 -11.19
CA LEU A 67 15.68 8.22 -10.22
C LEU A 67 15.34 9.66 -10.64
N ARG A 68 14.06 10.00 -10.51
CA ARG A 68 13.55 11.35 -10.66
C ARG A 68 12.87 11.79 -9.36
N VAL A 69 13.35 12.87 -8.78
CA VAL A 69 12.75 13.46 -7.59
C VAL A 69 11.94 14.69 -8.02
N ASP A 70 10.65 14.64 -7.79
CA ASP A 70 9.68 15.69 -8.11
C ASP A 70 8.54 15.69 -7.07
N GLY A 71 7.53 16.51 -7.27
CA GLY A 71 6.37 16.56 -6.38
C GLY A 71 5.66 15.22 -6.27
N PHE A 72 5.57 14.46 -7.34
CA PHE A 72 4.98 13.12 -7.35
C PHE A 72 5.76 12.15 -6.45
N SER A 73 7.09 12.08 -6.58
CA SER A 73 7.93 11.23 -5.74
C SER A 73 7.86 11.63 -4.26
N MET A 74 7.80 12.93 -3.97
CA MET A 74 7.67 13.45 -2.60
C MET A 74 6.36 13.01 -1.95
N PHE A 75 5.26 13.10 -2.67
CA PHE A 75 3.94 12.70 -2.17
C PHE A 75 3.89 11.21 -1.84
N TYR A 76 4.32 10.35 -2.76
CA TYR A 76 4.33 8.90 -2.54
C TYR A 76 5.35 8.48 -1.49
N THR A 77 6.50 9.14 -1.43
CA THR A 77 7.47 8.94 -0.35
C THR A 77 6.87 9.27 1.02
N ALA A 78 6.15 10.38 1.12
CA ALA A 78 5.46 10.75 2.35
C ALA A 78 4.44 9.70 2.79
N LEU A 79 3.62 9.19 1.87
CA LEU A 79 2.65 8.14 2.17
C LEU A 79 3.34 6.85 2.63
N VAL A 80 4.43 6.44 1.98
CA VAL A 80 5.20 5.25 2.37
C VAL A 80 5.81 5.41 3.76
N ILE A 81 6.38 6.56 4.07
CA ILE A 81 6.98 6.83 5.38
C ILE A 81 5.90 6.84 6.47
N LEU A 82 4.76 7.47 6.23
CA LEU A 82 3.64 7.47 7.18
C LEU A 82 3.12 6.06 7.46
N ALA A 83 2.96 5.25 6.43
CA ALA A 83 2.57 3.85 6.58
C ALA A 83 3.60 3.03 7.37
N SER A 84 4.88 3.26 7.12
CA SER A 84 5.99 2.59 7.82
C SER A 84 6.07 3.01 9.30
N LEU A 85 5.88 4.30 9.59
CA LEU A 85 5.77 4.82 10.95
C LEU A 85 4.61 4.18 11.71
N ALA A 86 3.44 4.11 11.10
CA ALA A 86 2.28 3.46 11.71
C ALA A 86 2.54 1.98 11.98
N THR A 87 3.15 1.27 11.04
CA THR A 87 3.53 -0.14 11.19
C THR A 87 4.45 -0.35 12.39
N CYS A 88 5.52 0.43 12.51
CA CYS A 88 6.45 0.36 13.63
C CYS A 88 5.77 0.70 14.96
N THR A 89 4.88 1.68 14.95
CA THR A 89 4.12 2.10 16.13
C THR A 89 3.17 1.01 16.61
N PHE A 90 2.48 0.32 15.71
CA PHE A 90 1.63 -0.83 16.07
C PHE A 90 2.45 -2.05 16.48
N ALA A 91 3.63 -2.23 15.90
CA ALA A 91 4.51 -3.36 16.20
C ALA A 91 5.10 -3.31 17.60
N TYR A 92 5.35 -2.13 18.15
CA TYR A 92 5.99 -1.99 19.45
C TYR A 92 5.23 -2.72 20.57
N PRO A 93 3.93 -2.45 20.83
CA PRO A 93 3.19 -3.19 21.85
C PRO A 93 2.95 -4.65 21.46
N TRP A 94 2.80 -4.96 20.18
CA TRP A 94 2.66 -6.34 19.71
C TRP A 94 3.91 -7.17 20.05
N LEU A 95 5.10 -6.64 19.74
CA LEU A 95 6.38 -7.26 20.04
C LEU A 95 6.67 -7.33 21.55
N GLY A 96 6.00 -6.52 22.36
CA GLY A 96 6.16 -6.55 23.82
C GLY A 96 5.89 -7.92 24.43
N GLY A 97 4.98 -8.70 23.88
CA GLY A 97 4.70 -10.08 24.29
C GLY A 97 5.40 -11.16 23.47
N TYR A 98 6.15 -10.78 22.44
CA TYR A 98 6.83 -11.71 21.57
C TYR A 98 8.06 -12.33 22.26
N PRO A 99 8.20 -13.69 22.29
CA PRO A 99 9.22 -14.35 23.10
C PRO A 99 10.61 -14.39 22.48
N ASP A 100 10.73 -14.15 21.18
CA ASP A 100 11.98 -14.23 20.44
C ASP A 100 12.57 -12.84 20.13
N ASN A 101 13.48 -12.73 19.18
CA ASN A 101 14.14 -11.48 18.83
C ASN A 101 13.15 -10.47 18.23
N LYS A 102 13.11 -9.27 18.79
CA LYS A 102 12.18 -8.20 18.44
C LYS A 102 12.79 -7.15 17.53
N ASP A 103 14.07 -6.90 17.65
CA ASP A 103 14.75 -5.74 17.09
C ASP A 103 14.86 -5.81 15.56
N GLU A 104 15.04 -7.01 15.02
CA GLU A 104 15.12 -7.26 13.59
C GLU A 104 13.84 -6.89 12.83
N PHE A 105 12.71 -6.88 13.51
CA PHE A 105 11.44 -6.45 12.92
C PHE A 105 11.55 -5.03 12.35
N TYR A 106 12.14 -4.11 13.12
CA TYR A 106 12.33 -2.71 12.71
C TYR A 106 13.30 -2.57 11.55
N LEU A 107 14.38 -3.35 11.54
CA LEU A 107 15.30 -3.40 10.41
C LEU A 107 14.60 -3.80 9.11
N LEU A 108 13.79 -4.84 9.16
CA LEU A 108 13.07 -5.34 8.00
C LEU A 108 12.06 -4.31 7.49
N VAL A 109 11.32 -3.64 8.39
CA VAL A 109 10.40 -2.56 8.01
C VAL A 109 11.15 -1.39 7.38
N LEU A 110 12.28 -0.99 7.93
CA LEU A 110 13.10 0.10 7.37
C LEU A 110 13.61 -0.21 5.97
N ILE A 111 14.10 -1.43 5.73
CA ILE A 111 14.59 -1.85 4.41
C ILE A 111 13.42 -1.89 3.42
N ALA A 112 12.26 -2.40 3.84
CA ALA A 112 11.07 -2.38 3.00
C ALA A 112 10.60 -0.96 2.67
N ALA A 113 10.62 -0.05 3.65
CA ALA A 113 10.32 1.37 3.45
C ALA A 113 11.31 2.03 2.48
N LEU A 114 12.59 1.67 2.57
CA LEU A 114 13.62 2.13 1.64
C LEU A 114 13.29 1.72 0.20
N GLY A 115 12.87 0.47 0.00
CA GLY A 115 12.38 -0.03 -1.28
C GLY A 115 11.18 0.76 -1.80
N GLY A 116 10.24 1.10 -0.93
CA GLY A 116 9.09 1.95 -1.26
C GLY A 116 9.49 3.36 -1.68
N ILE A 117 10.48 3.95 -1.04
CA ILE A 117 11.03 5.27 -1.40
C ILE A 117 11.73 5.22 -2.76
N VAL A 118 12.49 4.17 -3.04
CA VAL A 118 13.09 3.94 -4.36
C VAL A 118 12.02 3.87 -5.44
N LEU A 119 10.93 3.14 -5.21
CA LEU A 119 9.81 3.04 -6.15
C LEU A 119 9.12 4.38 -6.39
N ALA A 120 8.94 5.20 -5.36
CA ALA A 120 8.35 6.52 -5.49
C ALA A 120 9.13 7.44 -6.42
N SER A 121 10.45 7.27 -6.51
CA SER A 121 11.35 8.06 -7.33
C SER A 121 11.81 7.36 -8.62
N ALA A 122 11.46 6.10 -8.83
CA ALA A 122 11.93 5.31 -9.96
C ALA A 122 11.46 5.88 -11.30
N ASN A 123 12.40 6.07 -12.22
CA ASN A 123 12.16 6.54 -13.59
C ASN A 123 12.82 5.62 -14.63
N HIS A 124 13.06 4.38 -14.24
CA HIS A 124 13.80 3.40 -15.03
C HIS A 124 13.33 1.99 -14.65
N LEU A 125 13.19 1.09 -15.61
CA LEU A 125 12.70 -0.26 -15.33
C LEU A 125 13.61 -1.04 -14.36
N MET A 126 14.90 -0.78 -14.38
CA MET A 126 15.82 -1.38 -13.41
C MET A 126 15.59 -0.86 -12.00
N ALA A 127 15.33 0.44 -11.83
CA ALA A 127 14.98 1.02 -10.54
C ALA A 127 13.65 0.47 -10.02
N LEU A 128 12.69 0.26 -10.90
CA LEU A 128 11.43 -0.41 -10.58
C LEU A 128 11.69 -1.83 -10.05
N PHE A 129 12.49 -2.61 -10.74
CA PHE A 129 12.80 -3.98 -10.32
C PHE A 129 13.55 -4.01 -8.98
N ILE A 130 14.60 -3.21 -8.83
CA ILE A 130 15.38 -3.11 -7.57
C ILE A 130 14.48 -2.66 -6.43
N GLY A 131 13.64 -1.66 -6.65
CA GLY A 131 12.70 -1.16 -5.64
C GLY A 131 11.70 -2.22 -5.20
N ILE A 132 11.14 -2.98 -6.12
CA ILE A 132 10.22 -4.09 -5.82
C ILE A 132 10.94 -5.19 -5.01
N GLU A 133 12.15 -5.57 -5.39
CA GLU A 133 12.90 -6.59 -4.66
C GLU A 133 13.30 -6.10 -3.26
N LEU A 134 13.75 -4.86 -3.15
CA LEU A 134 14.11 -4.25 -1.86
C LEU A 134 12.89 -4.14 -0.92
N LEU A 135 11.70 -3.95 -1.46
CA LEU A 135 10.44 -3.97 -0.72
C LEU A 135 10.03 -5.40 -0.33
N SER A 136 10.17 -6.38 -1.24
CA SER A 136 9.61 -7.72 -1.10
C SER A 136 10.46 -8.65 -0.23
N LEU A 137 11.79 -8.60 -0.37
CA LEU A 137 12.69 -9.50 0.37
C LEU A 137 12.53 -9.37 1.90
N PRO A 138 12.48 -8.16 2.48
CA PRO A 138 12.21 -8.03 3.92
C PRO A 138 10.85 -8.57 4.33
N LEU A 139 9.86 -8.49 3.46
CA LEU A 139 8.51 -8.99 3.73
C LEU A 139 8.48 -10.51 3.88
N PHE A 140 9.38 -11.26 3.26
CA PHE A 140 9.48 -12.71 3.49
C PHE A 140 9.69 -13.02 4.97
N GLY A 141 10.61 -12.30 5.60
CA GLY A 141 10.88 -12.44 7.02
C GLY A 141 9.79 -11.85 7.92
N LEU A 142 9.22 -10.71 7.54
CA LEU A 142 8.16 -10.05 8.31
C LEU A 142 6.88 -10.87 8.34
N ILE A 143 6.45 -11.44 7.23
CA ILE A 143 5.24 -12.26 7.14
C ILE A 143 5.38 -13.49 8.04
N GLY A 144 6.54 -14.14 8.02
CA GLY A 144 6.86 -15.30 8.86
C GLY A 144 7.44 -14.95 10.22
N TYR A 145 7.34 -13.71 10.68
CA TYR A 145 7.99 -13.28 11.91
C TYR A 145 7.50 -14.05 13.15
N ALA A 146 6.20 -14.35 13.20
CA ALA A 146 5.61 -15.22 14.23
C ALA A 146 5.81 -16.71 13.86
N PHE A 147 7.04 -17.14 13.65
CA PHE A 147 7.39 -18.45 13.11
C PHE A 147 6.94 -19.65 13.94
N ARG A 148 6.59 -19.43 15.21
CA ARG A 148 5.99 -20.46 16.06
C ARG A 148 4.56 -20.79 15.69
N GLN A 149 3.91 -19.94 14.90
CA GLN A 149 2.57 -20.18 14.37
C GLN A 149 2.65 -20.79 12.98
N LYS A 150 1.96 -21.91 12.79
CA LYS A 150 1.92 -22.64 11.52
C LYS A 150 1.39 -21.78 10.37
N ARG A 151 0.36 -20.95 10.62
CA ARG A 151 -0.22 -20.05 9.61
C ARG A 151 0.77 -18.97 9.14
N SER A 152 1.60 -18.46 10.04
CA SER A 152 2.63 -17.48 9.69
C SER A 152 3.70 -18.08 8.79
N LEU A 153 4.15 -19.29 9.07
CA LEU A 153 5.10 -20.01 8.20
C LEU A 153 4.50 -20.35 6.84
N GLU A 154 3.26 -20.81 6.81
CA GLU A 154 2.55 -21.08 5.56
C GLU A 154 2.41 -19.83 4.71
N ALA A 155 2.01 -18.72 5.31
CA ALA A 155 1.91 -17.42 4.65
C ALA A 155 3.25 -16.96 4.08
N ALA A 156 4.33 -17.09 4.85
CA ALA A 156 5.68 -16.73 4.42
C ALA A 156 6.15 -17.58 3.23
N LEU A 157 5.92 -18.88 3.27
CA LEU A 157 6.26 -19.78 2.17
C LEU A 157 5.48 -19.46 0.89
N LYS A 158 4.17 -19.28 1.00
CA LYS A 158 3.32 -18.89 -0.14
C LYS A 158 3.79 -17.58 -0.77
N TYR A 159 4.01 -16.56 0.06
CA TYR A 159 4.45 -15.27 -0.44
C TYR A 159 5.84 -15.35 -1.08
N THR A 160 6.78 -16.04 -0.47
CA THR A 160 8.16 -16.16 -0.98
C THR A 160 8.19 -16.86 -2.34
N ILE A 161 7.52 -18.00 -2.46
CA ILE A 161 7.53 -18.78 -3.70
C ILE A 161 6.81 -18.03 -4.82
N LEU A 162 5.62 -17.53 -4.55
CA LEU A 162 4.83 -16.82 -5.57
C LEU A 162 5.43 -15.45 -5.93
N SER A 163 6.04 -14.77 -4.96
CA SER A 163 6.75 -13.52 -5.22
C SER A 163 7.99 -13.73 -6.08
N ALA A 164 8.75 -14.82 -5.86
CA ALA A 164 9.90 -15.17 -6.69
C ALA A 164 9.48 -15.48 -8.12
N ALA A 165 8.39 -16.24 -8.30
CA ALA A 165 7.82 -16.50 -9.62
C ALA A 165 7.39 -15.20 -10.32
N ALA A 166 6.68 -14.33 -9.63
CA ALA A 166 6.26 -13.04 -10.16
C ALA A 166 7.45 -12.14 -10.55
N SER A 167 8.50 -12.12 -9.74
CA SER A 167 9.73 -11.38 -10.04
C SER A 167 10.44 -11.93 -11.29
N SER A 168 10.37 -13.24 -11.51
CA SER A 168 10.92 -13.86 -12.73
C SER A 168 10.15 -13.43 -13.98
N PHE A 169 8.83 -13.39 -13.92
CA PHE A 169 8.00 -12.85 -15.02
C PHE A 169 8.29 -11.37 -15.26
N LEU A 170 8.38 -10.59 -14.20
CA LEU A 170 8.70 -9.16 -14.27
C LEU A 170 10.06 -8.92 -14.94
N LEU A 171 11.08 -9.61 -14.48
CA LEU A 171 12.44 -9.45 -15.02
C LEU A 171 12.54 -9.88 -16.49
N PHE A 172 11.92 -10.99 -16.85
CA PHE A 172 11.88 -11.46 -18.22
C PHE A 172 11.10 -10.53 -19.13
N GLY A 173 9.97 -9.99 -18.65
CA GLY A 173 9.22 -8.94 -19.35
C GLY A 173 10.06 -7.69 -19.61
N ILE A 174 10.80 -7.24 -18.61
CA ILE A 174 11.76 -6.12 -18.75
C ILE A 174 12.81 -6.43 -19.80
N ALA A 175 13.36 -7.65 -19.79
CA ALA A 175 14.37 -8.08 -20.77
C ALA A 175 13.83 -8.08 -22.22
N LEU A 176 12.59 -8.53 -22.42
CA LEU A 176 11.96 -8.51 -23.75
C LEU A 176 11.67 -7.08 -24.22
N ILE A 177 11.25 -6.21 -23.34
CA ILE A 177 11.04 -4.78 -23.64
C ILE A 177 12.37 -4.14 -24.02
N TYR A 178 13.44 -4.44 -23.30
CA TYR A 178 14.77 -3.96 -23.62
C TYR A 178 15.29 -4.48 -24.97
N ALA A 179 15.06 -5.76 -25.26
CA ALA A 179 15.46 -6.37 -26.52
C ALA A 179 14.81 -5.69 -27.73
N ASP A 180 13.57 -5.24 -27.58
CA ASP A 180 12.85 -4.56 -28.64
C ASP A 180 13.17 -3.06 -28.73
N SER A 181 13.15 -2.36 -27.58
CA SER A 181 13.27 -0.90 -27.54
C SER A 181 14.69 -0.37 -27.40
N GLY A 182 15.62 -1.19 -26.88
CA GLY A 182 17.00 -0.80 -26.58
C GLY A 182 17.15 0.15 -25.41
N SER A 183 16.09 0.42 -24.64
CA SER A 183 16.10 1.31 -23.49
C SER A 183 15.26 0.78 -22.33
N LEU A 184 15.67 1.15 -21.11
CA LEU A 184 14.96 0.86 -19.86
C LEU A 184 14.43 2.12 -19.18
N SER A 185 14.81 3.32 -19.65
CA SER A 185 14.29 4.59 -19.14
C SER A 185 12.82 4.76 -19.52
N PHE A 186 11.98 5.19 -18.59
CA PHE A 186 10.56 5.43 -18.87
C PHE A 186 10.36 6.47 -19.96
N VAL A 187 11.11 7.56 -19.93
CA VAL A 187 11.04 8.64 -20.93
C VAL A 187 11.48 8.15 -22.31
N GLN A 188 12.58 7.40 -22.37
CA GLN A 188 13.10 6.83 -23.62
C GLN A 188 12.12 5.80 -24.22
N LEU A 189 11.53 4.97 -23.38
CA LEU A 189 10.47 4.04 -23.79
C LEU A 189 9.29 4.79 -24.39
N GLY A 190 8.88 5.89 -23.77
CA GLY A 190 7.79 6.74 -24.27
C GLY A 190 8.07 7.32 -25.64
N LYS A 191 9.33 7.68 -25.93
CA LYS A 191 9.75 8.18 -27.24
C LYS A 191 9.85 7.10 -28.32
N SER A 192 10.21 5.88 -27.93
CA SER A 192 10.38 4.76 -28.87
C SER A 192 9.07 4.00 -29.13
N LEU A 193 8.07 4.09 -28.25
CA LEU A 193 6.79 3.43 -28.42
C LEU A 193 5.89 4.26 -29.34
N SER A 194 5.58 3.71 -30.51
CA SER A 194 4.56 4.20 -31.43
C SER A 194 3.47 3.16 -31.58
N ASP A 195 2.33 3.53 -32.16
CA ASP A 195 1.20 2.62 -32.37
C ASP A 195 1.59 1.36 -33.15
N THR A 196 2.53 1.48 -34.09
CA THR A 196 3.04 0.34 -34.86
C THR A 196 3.96 -0.55 -34.05
N VAL A 197 4.77 0.03 -33.16
CA VAL A 197 5.67 -0.70 -32.27
C VAL A 197 4.90 -1.46 -31.19
N LEU A 198 3.82 -0.87 -30.66
CA LEU A 198 2.94 -1.53 -29.69
C LEU A 198 2.22 -2.76 -30.25
N GLN A 199 2.20 -2.98 -31.54
CA GLN A 199 1.68 -4.19 -32.18
C GLN A 199 2.70 -5.30 -32.37
N GLN A 200 3.97 -5.05 -32.10
CA GLN A 200 5.01 -6.06 -32.24
C GLN A 200 4.85 -7.19 -31.19
N PRO A 201 4.89 -8.46 -31.61
CA PRO A 201 4.63 -9.59 -30.70
C PRO A 201 5.58 -9.64 -29.52
N LEU A 202 6.86 -9.35 -29.73
CA LEU A 202 7.89 -9.37 -28.69
C LEU A 202 7.60 -8.35 -27.59
N LEU A 203 7.22 -7.14 -27.96
CA LEU A 203 6.86 -6.08 -27.04
C LEU A 203 5.59 -6.42 -26.27
N LEU A 204 4.57 -6.92 -26.95
CA LEU A 204 3.29 -7.31 -26.34
C LEU A 204 3.49 -8.46 -25.31
N VAL A 205 4.32 -9.45 -25.62
CA VAL A 205 4.66 -10.52 -24.67
C VAL A 205 5.42 -9.95 -23.48
N GLY A 206 6.38 -9.05 -23.72
CA GLY A 206 7.13 -8.38 -22.65
C GLY A 206 6.21 -7.57 -21.71
N LEU A 207 5.29 -6.80 -22.26
CA LEU A 207 4.28 -6.03 -21.51
C LEU A 207 3.33 -6.97 -20.75
N GLY A 208 2.91 -8.07 -21.34
CA GLY A 208 2.09 -9.08 -20.68
C GLY A 208 2.77 -9.68 -19.46
N MET A 209 4.04 -10.03 -19.59
CA MET A 209 4.85 -10.54 -18.48
C MET A 209 5.06 -9.50 -17.38
N LEU A 210 5.29 -8.23 -17.76
CA LEU A 210 5.36 -7.12 -16.82
C LEU A 210 4.06 -6.97 -16.04
N ILE A 211 2.92 -7.03 -16.71
CA ILE A 211 1.58 -6.95 -16.10
C ILE A 211 1.36 -8.13 -15.14
N ILE A 212 1.79 -9.34 -15.47
CA ILE A 212 1.69 -10.49 -14.57
C ILE A 212 2.47 -10.23 -13.27
N GLY A 213 3.72 -9.80 -13.38
CA GLY A 213 4.56 -9.50 -12.21
C GLY A 213 4.01 -8.39 -11.33
N LEU A 214 3.59 -7.28 -11.94
CA LEU A 214 2.98 -6.15 -11.24
C LEU A 214 1.60 -6.50 -10.68
N GLY A 215 0.82 -7.27 -11.41
CA GLY A 215 -0.50 -7.74 -10.99
C GLY A 215 -0.42 -8.61 -9.73
N PHE A 216 0.59 -9.47 -9.62
CA PHE A 216 0.87 -10.21 -8.40
C PHE A 216 1.13 -9.27 -7.22
N LYS A 217 2.03 -8.30 -7.40
CA LYS A 217 2.40 -7.35 -6.33
C LYS A 217 1.23 -6.48 -5.89
N LEU A 218 0.31 -6.15 -6.80
CA LEU A 218 -0.89 -5.38 -6.52
C LEU A 218 -2.10 -6.22 -6.11
N SER A 219 -1.97 -7.52 -6.00
CA SER A 219 -3.07 -8.44 -5.67
C SER A 219 -4.23 -8.41 -6.67
N LEU A 220 -3.93 -8.23 -7.95
CA LEU A 220 -4.94 -8.22 -9.00
C LEU A 220 -5.30 -9.64 -9.43
N VAL A 221 -6.58 -9.87 -9.69
CA VAL A 221 -7.06 -11.18 -10.20
C VAL A 221 -6.55 -11.38 -11.64
N PRO A 222 -6.01 -12.55 -12.00
CA PRO A 222 -5.96 -13.83 -11.27
C PRO A 222 -4.72 -14.05 -10.39
N PHE A 223 -3.91 -13.04 -10.13
CA PHE A 223 -2.63 -13.13 -9.39
C PHE A 223 -2.77 -12.82 -7.90
N HIS A 224 -3.97 -12.95 -7.36
CA HIS A 224 -4.39 -12.52 -6.02
C HIS A 224 -4.36 -13.63 -4.97
N LEU A 225 -4.14 -14.88 -5.34
CA LEU A 225 -4.37 -16.05 -4.47
C LEU A 225 -3.53 -16.04 -3.18
N TRP A 226 -2.41 -15.34 -3.19
CA TRP A 226 -1.57 -15.19 -2.00
C TRP A 226 -2.17 -14.26 -0.94
N THR A 227 -2.96 -13.27 -1.36
CA THR A 227 -3.34 -12.12 -0.53
C THR A 227 -4.16 -12.49 0.70
N PRO A 228 -5.26 -13.27 0.62
CA PRO A 228 -6.04 -13.58 1.81
C PRO A 228 -5.24 -14.40 2.83
N ASP A 229 -4.49 -15.38 2.38
CA ASP A 229 -3.72 -16.27 3.25
C ASP A 229 -2.56 -15.54 3.92
N VAL A 230 -1.90 -14.64 3.19
CA VAL A 230 -0.78 -13.84 3.70
C VAL A 230 -1.26 -12.77 4.67
N TYR A 231 -2.36 -12.07 4.37
CA TYR A 231 -2.93 -11.08 5.28
C TYR A 231 -3.41 -11.71 6.58
N GLN A 232 -3.94 -12.92 6.52
CA GLN A 232 -4.35 -13.67 7.71
C GLN A 232 -3.15 -14.18 8.52
N GLY A 233 -2.16 -14.76 7.85
CA GLY A 233 -1.02 -15.43 8.51
C GLY A 233 0.04 -14.47 9.03
N ALA A 234 0.22 -13.32 8.40
CA ALA A 234 1.18 -12.31 8.84
C ALA A 234 0.74 -11.67 10.17
N PRO A 235 1.68 -11.21 11.01
CA PRO A 235 1.35 -10.37 12.15
C PRO A 235 0.52 -9.15 11.73
N ALA A 236 -0.43 -8.72 12.55
CA ALA A 236 -1.32 -7.60 12.20
C ALA A 236 -0.57 -6.33 11.78
N PRO A 237 0.53 -5.90 12.42
CA PRO A 237 1.34 -4.78 11.93
C PRO A 237 1.92 -5.00 10.54
N VAL A 238 2.31 -6.23 10.21
CA VAL A 238 2.85 -6.59 8.88
C VAL A 238 1.73 -6.55 7.83
N SER A 239 0.54 -7.04 8.15
CA SER A 239 -0.63 -6.93 7.26
C SER A 239 -0.98 -5.46 6.99
N THR A 240 -0.82 -4.58 7.98
CA THR A 240 -0.95 -3.13 7.81
C THR A 240 0.02 -2.60 6.75
N PHE A 241 1.29 -2.98 6.85
CA PHE A 241 2.31 -2.57 5.88
C PHE A 241 2.03 -3.10 4.47
N LEU A 242 1.64 -4.37 4.35
CA LEU A 242 1.27 -4.99 3.08
C LEU A 242 0.09 -4.28 2.40
N ALA A 243 -0.92 -3.89 3.17
CA ALA A 243 -2.11 -3.22 2.64
C ALA A 243 -1.84 -1.76 2.25
N THR A 244 -0.88 -1.10 2.87
CA THR A 244 -0.63 0.34 2.74
C THR A 244 0.65 0.65 1.96
N ALA A 245 1.79 0.65 2.60
CA ALA A 245 3.07 1.08 2.00
C ALA A 245 3.41 0.29 0.74
N SER A 246 3.24 -1.02 0.77
CA SER A 246 3.54 -1.90 -0.38
C SER A 246 2.67 -1.56 -1.59
N LYS A 247 1.35 -1.46 -1.41
CA LYS A 247 0.41 -1.15 -2.50
C LYS A 247 0.62 0.26 -3.06
N ILE A 248 0.81 1.23 -2.18
CA ILE A 248 1.01 2.65 -2.54
C ILE A 248 2.28 2.81 -3.38
N ALA A 249 3.40 2.24 -2.92
CA ALA A 249 4.67 2.36 -3.61
C ALA A 249 4.64 1.72 -5.01
N ILE A 250 4.09 0.53 -5.12
CA ILE A 250 4.01 -0.19 -6.39
C ILE A 250 3.02 0.48 -7.34
N PHE A 251 1.86 0.90 -6.86
CA PHE A 251 0.90 1.61 -7.71
C PHE A 251 1.46 2.95 -8.18
N GLY A 252 2.18 3.67 -7.34
CA GLY A 252 2.83 4.93 -7.69
C GLY A 252 3.81 4.79 -8.84
N VAL A 253 4.71 3.79 -8.78
CA VAL A 253 5.68 3.57 -9.88
C VAL A 253 5.00 3.11 -11.16
N VAL A 254 3.93 2.34 -11.07
CA VAL A 254 3.15 1.91 -12.24
C VAL A 254 2.46 3.11 -12.90
N MET A 255 1.91 4.03 -12.11
CA MET A 255 1.33 5.27 -12.63
C MET A 255 2.37 6.10 -13.38
N ARG A 256 3.56 6.25 -12.82
CA ARG A 256 4.65 6.99 -13.49
C ARG A 256 5.06 6.31 -14.79
N LEU A 257 5.23 5.00 -14.77
CA LEU A 257 5.57 4.23 -15.97
C LEU A 257 4.54 4.45 -17.08
N PHE A 258 3.26 4.32 -16.77
CA PHE A 258 2.19 4.44 -17.76
C PHE A 258 1.95 5.89 -18.21
N LEU A 259 2.33 6.85 -17.38
CA LEU A 259 2.29 8.26 -17.75
C LEU A 259 3.35 8.60 -18.81
N TYR A 260 4.56 8.10 -18.62
CA TYR A 260 5.70 8.39 -19.52
C TYR A 260 5.75 7.45 -20.73
N ALA A 261 5.37 6.20 -20.57
CA ALA A 261 5.31 5.21 -21.63
C ALA A 261 3.83 4.92 -21.99
N PRO A 262 3.35 5.31 -23.17
CA PRO A 262 1.92 5.27 -23.52
C PRO A 262 1.44 3.85 -23.85
N VAL A 263 1.68 2.88 -22.99
CA VAL A 263 1.28 1.48 -23.19
C VAL A 263 -0.24 1.30 -23.23
N THR A 264 -1.00 2.20 -22.59
CA THR A 264 -2.46 2.21 -22.63
C THR A 264 -3.03 2.73 -23.96
N ASP A 265 -2.19 3.17 -24.89
CA ASP A 265 -2.60 3.48 -26.26
C ASP A 265 -2.90 2.20 -27.05
N SER A 266 -2.29 1.09 -26.69
CA SER A 266 -2.63 -0.22 -27.23
C SER A 266 -4.02 -0.65 -26.75
N GLU A 267 -4.91 -0.95 -27.70
CA GLU A 267 -6.23 -1.49 -27.39
C GLU A 267 -6.15 -2.83 -26.67
N ALA A 268 -5.19 -3.68 -27.05
CA ALA A 268 -4.96 -4.97 -26.40
C ALA A 268 -4.61 -4.80 -24.91
N VAL A 269 -3.69 -3.88 -24.58
CA VAL A 269 -3.30 -3.58 -23.21
C VAL A 269 -4.48 -3.03 -22.41
N ARG A 270 -5.23 -2.09 -22.96
CA ARG A 270 -6.45 -1.54 -22.31
C ARG A 270 -7.49 -2.61 -22.04
N THR A 271 -7.71 -3.51 -22.99
CA THR A 271 -8.66 -4.62 -22.83
C THR A 271 -8.23 -5.56 -21.72
N VAL A 272 -6.96 -5.97 -21.70
CA VAL A 272 -6.43 -6.86 -20.66
C VAL A 272 -6.53 -6.21 -19.28
N LEU A 273 -6.11 -4.96 -19.14
CA LEU A 273 -6.21 -4.22 -17.86
C LEU A 273 -7.68 -4.02 -17.44
N GLY A 274 -8.57 -3.75 -18.40
CA GLY A 274 -10.00 -3.60 -18.13
C GLY A 274 -10.63 -4.90 -17.63
N VAL A 275 -10.29 -6.03 -18.20
CA VAL A 275 -10.76 -7.36 -17.75
C VAL A 275 -10.21 -7.66 -16.36
N ILE A 276 -8.93 -7.41 -16.12
CA ILE A 276 -8.30 -7.58 -14.80
C ILE A 276 -8.99 -6.71 -13.75
N ALA A 277 -9.26 -5.43 -14.07
CA ALA A 277 -9.97 -4.52 -13.19
C ALA A 277 -11.37 -5.01 -12.86
N PHE A 278 -12.13 -5.37 -13.87
CA PHE A 278 -13.50 -5.88 -13.73
C PHE A 278 -13.58 -7.13 -12.85
N VAL A 279 -12.76 -8.12 -13.13
CA VAL A 279 -12.73 -9.38 -12.39
C VAL A 279 -12.22 -9.16 -10.95
N SER A 280 -11.24 -8.28 -10.76
CA SER A 280 -10.74 -7.93 -9.41
C SER A 280 -11.82 -7.26 -8.56
N ILE A 281 -12.57 -6.34 -9.13
CA ILE A 281 -13.69 -5.67 -8.45
C ILE A 281 -14.77 -6.69 -8.04
N LEU A 282 -15.21 -7.52 -8.97
CA LEU A 282 -16.25 -8.50 -8.68
C LEU A 282 -15.77 -9.60 -7.73
N PHE A 283 -14.66 -10.22 -8.03
CA PHE A 283 -14.17 -11.36 -7.24
C PHE A 283 -13.77 -10.96 -5.83
N GLY A 284 -13.05 -9.84 -5.67
CA GLY A 284 -12.65 -9.33 -4.36
C GLY A 284 -13.86 -9.04 -3.46
N ASN A 285 -14.87 -8.35 -3.99
CA ASN A 285 -16.08 -8.04 -3.24
C ASN A 285 -16.93 -9.29 -2.92
N LEU A 286 -17.13 -10.17 -3.89
CA LEU A 286 -17.92 -11.40 -3.68
C LEU A 286 -17.28 -12.33 -2.66
N MET A 287 -15.97 -12.52 -2.73
CA MET A 287 -15.27 -13.37 -1.77
C MET A 287 -15.24 -12.78 -0.35
N ALA A 288 -15.22 -11.47 -0.22
CA ALA A 288 -15.27 -10.80 1.08
C ALA A 288 -16.59 -11.07 1.84
N ILE A 289 -17.69 -11.28 1.13
CA ILE A 289 -19.00 -11.56 1.73
C ILE A 289 -18.96 -12.78 2.66
N SER A 290 -18.27 -13.83 2.28
CA SER A 290 -18.25 -15.11 3.01
C SER A 290 -17.21 -15.16 4.14
N GLN A 291 -16.40 -14.13 4.33
CA GLN A 291 -15.30 -14.17 5.29
C GLN A 291 -15.78 -13.93 6.72
N SER A 292 -15.28 -14.75 7.64
CA SER A 292 -15.46 -14.62 9.09
C SER A 292 -14.19 -14.11 9.80
N ASN A 293 -13.10 -13.96 9.07
CA ASN A 293 -11.82 -13.46 9.55
C ASN A 293 -11.62 -12.04 9.03
N ILE A 294 -11.41 -11.08 9.95
CA ILE A 294 -11.30 -9.65 9.58
C ILE A 294 -10.07 -9.38 8.69
N LYS A 295 -8.95 -10.04 8.92
CA LYS A 295 -7.75 -9.86 8.10
C LYS A 295 -7.94 -10.40 6.68
N ARG A 296 -8.60 -11.55 6.54
CA ARG A 296 -8.97 -12.09 5.22
C ARG A 296 -9.97 -11.20 4.50
N LEU A 297 -10.96 -10.71 5.22
CA LEU A 297 -11.96 -9.78 4.67
C LEU A 297 -11.28 -8.52 4.14
N LEU A 298 -10.36 -7.92 4.89
CA LEU A 298 -9.59 -6.77 4.46
C LEU A 298 -8.63 -7.09 3.30
N GLY A 299 -8.15 -8.33 3.20
CA GLY A 299 -7.37 -8.80 2.07
C GLY A 299 -8.19 -8.83 0.77
N TYR A 300 -9.37 -9.39 0.79
CA TYR A 300 -10.29 -9.37 -0.37
C TYR A 300 -10.79 -7.95 -0.68
N SER A 301 -11.03 -7.14 0.34
CA SER A 301 -11.31 -5.71 0.20
C SER A 301 -10.18 -5.00 -0.55
N SER A 302 -8.92 -5.29 -0.22
CA SER A 302 -7.74 -4.75 -0.91
C SER A 302 -7.73 -5.11 -2.40
N ILE A 303 -8.06 -6.35 -2.74
CA ILE A 303 -8.17 -6.78 -4.14
C ILE A 303 -9.19 -5.93 -4.89
N ALA A 304 -10.36 -5.71 -4.31
CA ALA A 304 -11.40 -4.87 -4.91
C ALA A 304 -10.95 -3.41 -5.06
N HIS A 305 -10.31 -2.83 -4.04
CA HIS A 305 -9.83 -1.45 -4.10
C HIS A 305 -8.76 -1.24 -5.16
N LEU A 306 -7.83 -2.18 -5.34
CA LEU A 306 -6.86 -2.12 -6.42
C LEU A 306 -7.53 -2.26 -7.79
N GLY A 307 -8.60 -3.04 -7.88
CA GLY A 307 -9.46 -3.08 -9.07
C GLY A 307 -10.07 -1.72 -9.41
N TYR A 308 -10.57 -0.99 -8.42
CA TYR A 308 -11.07 0.38 -8.62
C TYR A 308 -9.95 1.33 -9.08
N LEU A 309 -8.78 1.25 -8.49
CA LEU A 309 -7.63 2.07 -8.87
C LEU A 309 -7.14 1.83 -10.30
N LEU A 310 -7.31 0.62 -10.83
CA LEU A 310 -6.96 0.33 -12.22
C LEU A 310 -7.76 1.17 -13.21
N VAL A 311 -8.95 1.62 -12.85
CA VAL A 311 -9.72 2.54 -13.70
C VAL A 311 -8.93 3.84 -13.92
N ALA A 312 -8.31 4.38 -12.87
CA ALA A 312 -7.46 5.55 -12.99
C ALA A 312 -6.21 5.29 -13.86
N LEU A 313 -5.62 4.11 -13.76
CA LEU A 313 -4.46 3.72 -14.56
C LEU A 313 -4.82 3.59 -16.05
N ILE A 314 -5.95 2.97 -16.36
CA ILE A 314 -6.45 2.84 -17.74
C ILE A 314 -6.78 4.22 -18.33
N ALA A 315 -7.29 5.12 -17.50
CA ALA A 315 -7.65 6.49 -17.87
C ALA A 315 -6.46 7.47 -17.87
N VAL A 316 -5.21 6.99 -17.81
CA VAL A 316 -4.01 7.83 -17.64
C VAL A 316 -3.82 8.90 -18.73
N LYS A 317 -4.42 8.73 -19.90
CA LYS A 317 -4.44 9.76 -20.96
C LYS A 317 -5.11 11.07 -20.54
N THR A 318 -6.02 11.02 -19.57
CA THR A 318 -6.64 12.23 -19.00
C THR A 318 -5.72 12.93 -17.98
N GLN A 319 -4.51 12.51 -17.91
CA GLN A 319 -3.36 12.94 -17.09
C GLN A 319 -3.71 13.53 -15.73
N GLN A 320 -4.13 14.80 -15.70
CA GLN A 320 -4.38 15.49 -14.44
C GLN A 320 -5.44 14.80 -13.58
N LEU A 321 -6.59 14.46 -14.14
CA LEU A 321 -7.67 13.82 -13.40
C LEU A 321 -7.25 12.42 -12.91
N SER A 322 -6.54 11.66 -13.74
CA SER A 322 -6.05 10.32 -13.39
C SER A 322 -5.05 10.36 -12.25
N LEU A 323 -4.11 11.30 -12.27
CA LEU A 323 -3.11 11.48 -11.22
C LEU A 323 -3.75 11.97 -9.91
N GLU A 324 -4.71 12.89 -9.98
CA GLU A 324 -5.50 13.31 -8.82
C GLU A 324 -6.28 12.13 -8.23
N THR A 325 -6.91 11.34 -9.06
CA THR A 325 -7.68 10.17 -8.65
C THR A 325 -6.80 9.19 -7.89
N ALA A 326 -5.64 8.82 -8.43
CA ALA A 326 -4.72 7.92 -7.78
C ALA A 326 -4.22 8.46 -6.45
N GLY A 327 -3.81 9.73 -6.38
CA GLY A 327 -3.30 10.36 -5.18
C GLY A 327 -4.35 10.47 -4.07
N VAL A 328 -5.53 10.96 -4.38
CA VAL A 328 -6.63 11.10 -3.40
C VAL A 328 -7.11 9.73 -2.92
N TYR A 329 -7.28 8.79 -3.84
CA TYR A 329 -7.72 7.44 -3.50
C TYR A 329 -6.75 6.72 -2.58
N LEU A 330 -5.46 6.75 -2.92
CA LEU A 330 -4.43 6.08 -2.13
C LEU A 330 -4.24 6.73 -0.75
N ALA A 331 -4.35 8.04 -0.64
CA ALA A 331 -4.35 8.70 0.67
C ALA A 331 -5.55 8.27 1.51
N GLY A 332 -6.74 8.23 0.94
CA GLY A 332 -7.95 7.76 1.62
C GLY A 332 -7.85 6.29 2.03
N TYR A 333 -7.34 5.46 1.15
CA TYR A 333 -7.12 4.04 1.42
C TYR A 333 -6.06 3.82 2.52
N LEU A 334 -4.99 4.62 2.52
CA LEU A 334 -3.98 4.60 3.57
C LEU A 334 -4.60 4.83 4.95
N PHE A 335 -5.27 5.94 5.14
CA PHE A 335 -5.82 6.29 6.46
C PHE A 335 -6.93 5.34 6.90
N SER A 336 -7.79 4.92 5.99
CA SER A 336 -8.83 3.93 6.28
C SER A 336 -8.24 2.58 6.70
N SER A 337 -7.22 2.12 6.00
CA SER A 337 -6.54 0.86 6.29
C SER A 337 -5.69 0.94 7.56
N LEU A 338 -5.02 2.07 7.82
CA LEU A 338 -4.30 2.28 9.08
C LEU A 338 -5.24 2.19 10.27
N GLY A 339 -6.42 2.76 10.17
CA GLY A 339 -7.42 2.66 11.23
C GLY A 339 -7.95 1.25 11.41
N ALA A 340 -8.35 0.58 10.34
CA ALA A 340 -8.91 -0.77 10.40
C ALA A 340 -7.89 -1.81 10.91
N PHE A 341 -6.72 -1.89 10.27
CA PHE A 341 -5.65 -2.77 10.74
C PHE A 341 -5.05 -2.32 12.07
N GLY A 342 -5.08 -1.03 12.36
CA GLY A 342 -4.67 -0.48 13.65
C GLY A 342 -5.54 -0.99 14.79
N VAL A 343 -6.85 -1.03 14.63
CA VAL A 343 -7.77 -1.64 15.60
C VAL A 343 -7.45 -3.12 15.79
N VAL A 344 -7.22 -3.85 14.70
CA VAL A 344 -6.82 -5.27 14.77
C VAL A 344 -5.50 -5.44 15.50
N SER A 345 -4.52 -4.58 15.24
CA SER A 345 -3.21 -4.60 15.92
C SER A 345 -3.33 -4.32 17.42
N LEU A 346 -4.14 -3.35 17.81
CA LEU A 346 -4.40 -3.02 19.22
C LEU A 346 -5.11 -4.17 19.95
N MET A 347 -6.07 -4.83 19.31
CA MET A 347 -6.76 -5.99 19.86
C MET A 347 -5.88 -7.24 19.92
N SER A 348 -4.82 -7.29 19.12
CA SER A 348 -3.87 -8.41 19.06
C SER A 348 -2.64 -8.20 19.94
N SER A 349 -2.50 -7.04 20.55
CA SER A 349 -1.33 -6.67 21.38
C SER A 349 -1.62 -6.87 22.87
N PRO A 350 -0.62 -7.32 23.66
CA PRO A 350 0.64 -7.89 23.25
C PRO A 350 0.50 -9.29 22.62
N TYR A 351 1.53 -9.76 21.92
CA TYR A 351 1.54 -11.10 21.30
C TYR A 351 1.18 -12.20 22.33
N ARG A 352 0.17 -12.99 22.00
CA ARG A 352 -0.32 -14.11 22.83
C ARG A 352 -0.71 -15.33 21.98
N GLY A 353 0.01 -15.56 20.89
CA GLY A 353 -0.36 -16.55 19.88
C GLY A 353 -1.10 -15.92 18.69
N PRO A 354 -2.14 -16.52 18.14
CA PRO A 354 -2.88 -15.96 16.99
C PRO A 354 -3.42 -14.56 17.27
N ASP A 355 -3.43 -13.70 16.25
CA ASP A 355 -4.02 -12.37 16.34
C ASP A 355 -5.54 -12.44 16.59
N ALA A 356 -6.11 -11.35 17.06
CA ALA A 356 -7.56 -11.19 17.22
C ALA A 356 -8.21 -10.93 15.84
N ASP A 357 -8.28 -11.95 15.01
CA ASP A 357 -8.70 -11.86 13.62
C ASP A 357 -10.10 -12.41 13.33
N SER A 358 -10.71 -13.14 14.26
CA SER A 358 -12.10 -13.58 14.14
C SER A 358 -13.08 -12.42 14.32
N LEU A 359 -14.09 -12.31 13.46
CA LEU A 359 -15.15 -11.32 13.62
C LEU A 359 -15.89 -11.47 14.96
N TYR A 360 -15.94 -12.68 15.51
CA TYR A 360 -16.50 -12.95 16.82
C TYR A 360 -15.76 -12.18 17.94
N SER A 361 -14.47 -11.96 17.82
CA SER A 361 -13.67 -11.19 18.78
C SER A 361 -14.06 -9.71 18.86
N TYR A 362 -14.72 -9.19 17.83
CA TYR A 362 -15.18 -7.80 17.74
C TYR A 362 -16.68 -7.63 18.09
N ARG A 363 -17.40 -8.75 18.25
CA ARG A 363 -18.82 -8.70 18.56
C ARG A 363 -19.06 -7.97 19.88
N GLY A 364 -19.90 -6.94 19.84
CA GLY A 364 -20.25 -6.17 21.01
C GLY A 364 -19.13 -5.30 21.56
N LEU A 365 -18.10 -5.00 20.76
CA LEU A 365 -16.96 -4.17 21.17
C LEU A 365 -17.39 -2.79 21.70
N PHE A 366 -18.47 -2.22 21.16
CA PHE A 366 -19.03 -0.94 21.59
C PHE A 366 -19.31 -0.89 23.09
N TRP A 367 -19.82 -1.97 23.68
CA TRP A 367 -20.27 -2.00 25.06
C TRP A 367 -19.15 -1.88 26.10
N HIS A 368 -17.90 -2.18 25.73
CA HIS A 368 -16.76 -2.05 26.62
C HIS A 368 -15.63 -1.16 26.07
N ARG A 369 -15.58 -0.95 24.76
CA ARG A 369 -14.60 -0.07 24.08
C ARG A 369 -15.31 0.82 23.05
N PRO A 370 -16.14 1.79 23.48
CA PRO A 370 -16.98 2.55 22.56
C PRO A 370 -16.18 3.39 21.55
N ILE A 371 -15.09 4.02 21.97
CA ILE A 371 -14.27 4.85 21.08
C ILE A 371 -13.55 3.99 20.04
N LEU A 372 -13.03 2.84 20.43
CA LEU A 372 -12.38 1.91 19.51
C LEU A 372 -13.38 1.39 18.46
N SER A 373 -14.61 1.08 18.88
CA SER A 373 -15.70 0.71 17.98
C SER A 373 -16.09 1.86 17.05
N ALA A 374 -16.09 3.09 17.53
CA ALA A 374 -16.34 4.26 16.70
C ALA A 374 -15.28 4.42 15.61
N VAL A 375 -14.01 4.23 15.94
CA VAL A 375 -12.92 4.24 14.97
C VAL A 375 -13.12 3.17 13.90
N MET A 376 -13.39 1.93 14.32
CA MET A 376 -13.62 0.81 13.38
C MET A 376 -14.83 1.08 12.48
N THR A 377 -15.89 1.64 13.02
CA THR A 377 -17.09 2.05 12.27
C THR A 377 -16.73 3.08 11.20
N VAL A 378 -16.01 4.12 11.56
CA VAL A 378 -15.56 5.16 10.62
C VAL A 378 -14.73 4.53 9.49
N MET A 379 -13.82 3.61 9.80
CA MET A 379 -12.98 2.95 8.80
C MET A 379 -13.79 2.05 7.87
N MET A 380 -14.75 1.29 8.40
CA MET A 380 -15.63 0.46 7.58
C MET A 380 -16.51 1.30 6.66
N LEU A 381 -17.06 2.40 7.15
CA LEU A 381 -17.83 3.34 6.32
C LEU A 381 -16.98 4.00 5.24
N SER A 382 -15.75 4.35 5.55
CA SER A 382 -14.81 4.93 4.57
C SER A 382 -14.44 3.91 3.49
N LEU A 383 -14.11 2.69 3.86
CA LEU A 383 -13.82 1.62 2.88
C LEU A 383 -15.04 1.29 2.01
N ALA A 384 -16.23 1.37 2.58
CA ALA A 384 -17.50 1.21 1.83
C ALA A 384 -17.78 2.39 0.89
N GLY A 385 -17.18 3.55 1.12
CA GLY A 385 -17.41 4.74 0.32
C GLY A 385 -18.67 5.52 0.68
N ILE A 386 -19.03 5.54 1.97
CA ILE A 386 -20.17 6.31 2.47
C ILE A 386 -19.84 7.82 2.43
N PRO A 387 -20.79 8.69 2.00
CA PRO A 387 -20.58 10.14 2.04
C PRO A 387 -20.12 10.64 3.42
N MET A 388 -19.40 11.74 3.44
CA MET A 388 -18.75 12.35 4.60
C MET A 388 -17.50 11.61 5.09
N THR A 389 -17.01 10.61 4.36
CA THR A 389 -15.75 9.95 4.60
C THR A 389 -14.78 10.16 3.45
N LEU A 390 -13.48 10.08 3.72
CA LEU A 390 -12.45 10.25 2.70
C LEU A 390 -12.54 9.17 1.61
N GLY A 391 -12.96 7.95 1.95
CA GLY A 391 -13.17 6.86 1.00
C GLY A 391 -14.24 7.17 -0.06
N PHE A 392 -15.27 7.93 0.30
CA PHE A 392 -16.25 8.42 -0.68
C PHE A 392 -15.61 9.36 -1.69
N ILE A 393 -14.77 10.29 -1.25
CA ILE A 393 -14.07 11.23 -2.13
C ILE A 393 -13.20 10.45 -3.14
N GLY A 394 -12.46 9.45 -2.69
CA GLY A 394 -11.65 8.59 -3.55
C GLY A 394 -12.49 7.84 -4.59
N LYS A 395 -13.58 7.22 -4.20
CA LYS A 395 -14.48 6.51 -5.12
C LYS A 395 -15.16 7.43 -6.10
N PHE A 396 -15.54 8.62 -5.66
CA PHE A 396 -16.10 9.65 -6.56
C PHE A 396 -15.10 10.04 -7.66
N TYR A 397 -13.83 10.23 -7.29
CA TYR A 397 -12.77 10.50 -8.25
C TYR A 397 -12.58 9.34 -9.25
N VAL A 398 -12.64 8.10 -8.79
CA VAL A 398 -12.54 6.91 -9.67
C VAL A 398 -13.69 6.90 -10.65
N MET A 399 -14.93 7.14 -10.21
CA MET A 399 -16.10 7.21 -11.09
C MET A 399 -15.99 8.36 -12.08
N ALA A 400 -15.56 9.54 -11.63
CA ALA A 400 -15.35 10.70 -12.50
C ALA A 400 -14.28 10.42 -13.57
N SER A 401 -13.19 9.76 -13.19
CA SER A 401 -12.12 9.34 -14.11
C SER A 401 -12.63 8.34 -15.16
N GLY A 402 -13.42 7.37 -14.73
CA GLY A 402 -14.03 6.38 -15.62
C GLY A 402 -15.02 6.99 -16.61
N VAL A 403 -15.85 7.92 -16.17
CA VAL A 403 -16.79 8.64 -17.02
C VAL A 403 -16.05 9.53 -18.01
N ASN A 404 -15.05 10.27 -17.55
CA ASN A 404 -14.26 11.16 -18.40
C ASN A 404 -13.49 10.42 -19.51
N ALA A 405 -13.05 9.19 -19.22
CA ALA A 405 -12.38 8.33 -20.18
C ALA A 405 -13.33 7.41 -20.98
N HIS A 406 -14.65 7.59 -20.85
CA HIS A 406 -15.69 6.76 -21.50
C HIS A 406 -15.59 5.26 -21.19
N LEU A 407 -15.11 4.91 -19.99
CA LEU A 407 -15.02 3.53 -19.50
C LEU A 407 -16.33 3.12 -18.79
N TRP A 408 -17.44 3.09 -19.54
CA TRP A 408 -18.78 2.95 -18.99
C TRP A 408 -19.00 1.64 -18.24
N TRP A 409 -18.56 0.54 -18.80
CA TRP A 409 -18.73 -0.76 -18.19
C TRP A 409 -17.86 -0.95 -16.93
N LEU A 410 -16.66 -0.35 -16.91
CA LEU A 410 -15.79 -0.33 -15.71
C LEU A 410 -16.37 0.57 -14.61
N THR A 411 -16.90 1.72 -14.98
CA THR A 411 -17.60 2.61 -14.04
C THR A 411 -18.82 1.91 -13.45
N GLY A 412 -19.58 1.19 -14.26
CA GLY A 412 -20.68 0.35 -13.80
C GLY A 412 -20.22 -0.75 -12.84
N ALA A 413 -19.06 -1.38 -13.11
CA ALA A 413 -18.46 -2.36 -12.22
C ALA A 413 -18.05 -1.75 -10.88
N VAL A 414 -17.52 -0.53 -10.85
CA VAL A 414 -17.18 0.20 -9.63
C VAL A 414 -18.44 0.42 -8.78
N VAL A 415 -19.53 0.84 -9.38
CA VAL A 415 -20.83 1.05 -8.69
C VAL A 415 -21.35 -0.27 -8.13
N ALA A 416 -21.40 -1.33 -8.93
CA ALA A 416 -21.86 -2.64 -8.50
C ALA A 416 -20.98 -3.23 -7.40
N GLY A 417 -19.66 -3.14 -7.55
CA GLY A 417 -18.71 -3.60 -6.54
C GLY A 417 -18.84 -2.83 -5.22
N SER A 418 -19.06 -1.53 -5.29
CA SER A 418 -19.30 -0.70 -4.10
C SER A 418 -20.59 -1.09 -3.38
N ALA A 419 -21.65 -1.43 -4.11
CA ALA A 419 -22.90 -1.92 -3.53
C ALA A 419 -22.69 -3.26 -2.81
N ILE A 420 -21.94 -4.19 -3.39
CA ILE A 420 -21.58 -5.46 -2.74
C ILE A 420 -20.73 -5.19 -1.49
N GLY A 421 -19.75 -4.29 -1.61
CA GLY A 421 -18.85 -3.90 -0.52
C GLY A 421 -19.61 -3.34 0.69
N LEU A 422 -20.63 -2.54 0.43
CA LEU A 422 -21.48 -1.99 1.47
C LEU A 422 -22.03 -3.09 2.41
N TYR A 423 -22.43 -4.23 1.85
CA TYR A 423 -22.96 -5.34 2.64
C TYR A 423 -21.93 -5.88 3.65
N TYR A 424 -20.74 -6.25 3.21
CA TYR A 424 -19.80 -6.87 4.14
C TYR A 424 -19.13 -5.88 5.08
N TYR A 425 -18.93 -4.62 4.69
CA TYR A 425 -18.46 -3.59 5.62
C TYR A 425 -19.49 -3.25 6.69
N LEU A 426 -20.77 -3.16 6.33
CA LEU A 426 -21.84 -2.94 7.30
C LEU A 426 -22.02 -4.15 8.23
N ARG A 427 -21.83 -5.36 7.74
CA ARG A 427 -21.85 -6.57 8.59
C ARG A 427 -20.82 -6.48 9.71
N VAL A 428 -19.59 -6.04 9.41
CA VAL A 428 -18.56 -5.80 10.43
C VAL A 428 -19.03 -4.71 11.41
N THR A 429 -19.53 -3.61 10.88
CA THR A 429 -20.02 -2.49 11.69
C THR A 429 -21.14 -2.90 12.63
N VAL A 430 -22.15 -3.59 12.14
CA VAL A 430 -23.28 -4.07 12.94
C VAL A 430 -22.79 -5.03 14.03
N SER A 431 -21.86 -5.90 13.74
CA SER A 431 -21.29 -6.83 14.71
C SER A 431 -20.72 -6.13 15.94
N LEU A 432 -20.15 -4.94 15.79
CA LEU A 432 -19.58 -4.15 16.89
C LEU A 432 -20.64 -3.74 17.93
N TYR A 433 -21.88 -3.58 17.52
CA TYR A 433 -22.99 -3.08 18.34
C TYR A 433 -23.95 -4.17 18.83
N LEU A 434 -23.73 -5.42 18.41
CA LEU A 434 -24.52 -6.55 18.89
C LEU A 434 -24.26 -6.84 20.38
N ASN A 435 -25.07 -7.69 20.97
CA ASN A 435 -24.85 -8.14 22.34
C ASN A 435 -23.47 -8.79 22.48
N PRO A 436 -22.66 -8.39 23.48
CA PRO A 436 -21.36 -8.98 23.70
C PRO A 436 -21.48 -10.47 24.04
N PRO A 437 -20.46 -11.29 23.67
CA PRO A 437 -20.43 -12.68 24.09
C PRO A 437 -20.20 -12.78 25.60
N GLU A 438 -20.63 -13.88 26.22
CA GLU A 438 -20.44 -14.12 27.65
C GLU A 438 -18.98 -14.16 28.07
N LEU A 439 -18.10 -14.65 27.18
CA LEU A 439 -16.66 -14.70 27.39
C LEU A 439 -15.94 -13.85 26.34
N HIS A 440 -15.25 -12.81 26.79
CA HIS A 440 -14.37 -12.02 25.95
C HIS A 440 -13.06 -12.80 25.71
N THR A 441 -12.82 -13.18 24.46
CA THR A 441 -11.59 -13.88 24.08
C THR A 441 -10.39 -12.96 23.91
N ARG A 442 -10.65 -11.70 23.56
CA ARG A 442 -9.62 -10.67 23.29
C ARG A 442 -10.11 -9.30 23.71
N ASP A 443 -9.21 -8.51 24.24
CA ASP A 443 -9.43 -7.10 24.56
C ASP A 443 -8.12 -6.31 24.41
N THR A 444 -8.24 -5.01 24.19
CA THR A 444 -7.12 -4.08 24.20
C THR A 444 -6.87 -3.57 25.61
N PRO A 445 -5.64 -3.12 25.96
CA PRO A 445 -5.37 -2.48 27.25
C PRO A 445 -6.31 -1.29 27.51
N ALA A 446 -6.66 -1.08 28.78
CA ALA A 446 -7.59 -0.01 29.16
C ALA A 446 -7.13 1.39 28.74
N ASN A 447 -5.83 1.60 28.70
CA ASN A 447 -5.20 2.87 28.33
C ASN A 447 -4.81 2.95 26.84
N TRP A 448 -5.42 2.15 25.98
CA TRP A 448 -5.06 2.07 24.56
C TRP A 448 -5.05 3.44 23.85
N ALA A 449 -5.98 4.33 24.19
CA ALA A 449 -6.09 5.65 23.58
C ALA A 449 -4.89 6.58 23.89
N TYR A 450 -4.16 6.31 24.95
CA TYR A 450 -2.96 7.07 25.33
C TYR A 450 -1.66 6.45 24.84
N THR A 451 -1.73 5.28 24.23
CA THR A 451 -0.59 4.64 23.59
C THR A 451 -0.31 5.28 22.22
N ALA A 452 0.93 5.18 21.75
CA ALA A 452 1.29 5.70 20.43
C ALA A 452 0.43 5.09 19.31
N GLY A 453 0.17 3.78 19.35
CA GLY A 453 -0.70 3.09 18.40
C GLY A 453 -2.15 3.60 18.45
N GLY A 454 -2.68 3.82 19.63
CA GLY A 454 -4.01 4.39 19.83
C GLY A 454 -4.13 5.80 19.26
N ILE A 455 -3.10 6.63 19.44
CA ILE A 455 -3.05 7.99 18.87
C ILE A 455 -3.05 7.94 17.35
N VAL A 456 -2.28 7.05 16.73
CA VAL A 456 -2.26 6.87 15.27
C VAL A 456 -3.64 6.49 14.75
N VAL A 457 -4.33 5.57 15.40
CA VAL A 457 -5.68 5.14 15.04
C VAL A 457 -6.68 6.29 15.15
N LEU A 458 -6.63 7.05 16.24
CA LEU A 458 -7.50 8.21 16.45
C LEU A 458 -7.26 9.32 15.43
N ILE A 459 -6.00 9.64 15.15
CA ILE A 459 -5.64 10.64 14.13
C ILE A 459 -6.13 10.18 12.76
N SER A 460 -5.97 8.92 12.41
CA SER A 460 -6.46 8.36 11.15
C SER A 460 -7.98 8.51 11.02
N ALA A 461 -8.74 8.24 12.08
CA ALA A 461 -10.18 8.42 12.11
C ALA A 461 -10.61 9.89 11.93
N ILE A 462 -9.93 10.78 12.61
CA ILE A 462 -10.16 12.23 12.49
C ILE A 462 -9.85 12.71 11.06
N LEU A 463 -8.75 12.30 10.49
CA LEU A 463 -8.38 12.68 9.11
C LEU A 463 -9.39 12.14 8.09
N VAL A 464 -9.86 10.91 8.24
CA VAL A 464 -10.88 10.33 7.36
C VAL A 464 -12.17 11.14 7.38
N LEU A 465 -12.61 11.59 8.55
CA LEU A 465 -13.81 12.39 8.69
C LEU A 465 -13.60 13.84 8.22
N LEU A 466 -12.54 14.49 8.63
CA LEU A 466 -12.26 15.89 8.27
C LEU A 466 -12.07 16.04 6.77
N LEU A 467 -11.23 15.20 6.17
CA LEU A 467 -10.98 15.23 4.72
C LEU A 467 -12.14 14.67 3.91
N GLY A 468 -13.02 13.89 4.52
CA GLY A 468 -14.27 13.46 3.91
C GLY A 468 -15.29 14.58 3.79
N VAL A 469 -15.31 15.51 4.74
CA VAL A 469 -16.17 16.70 4.74
C VAL A 469 -15.53 17.86 3.99
N TYR A 470 -14.25 18.08 4.18
CA TYR A 470 -13.48 19.15 3.53
C TYR A 470 -12.20 18.60 2.89
N PRO A 471 -12.29 18.01 1.68
CA PRO A 471 -11.17 17.35 1.04
C PRO A 471 -10.18 18.31 0.36
N GLN A 472 -10.50 19.60 0.29
CA GLN A 472 -9.72 20.58 -0.49
C GLN A 472 -8.24 20.61 -0.13
N PRO A 473 -7.81 20.58 1.14
CA PRO A 473 -6.39 20.56 1.47
C PRO A 473 -5.63 19.35 0.87
N LEU A 474 -6.25 18.18 0.87
CA LEU A 474 -5.67 16.98 0.26
C LEU A 474 -5.62 17.09 -1.28
N ILE A 475 -6.69 17.58 -1.88
CA ILE A 475 -6.77 17.77 -3.34
C ILE A 475 -5.70 18.76 -3.80
N ASP A 476 -5.53 19.87 -3.10
CA ASP A 476 -4.50 20.87 -3.41
C ASP A 476 -3.09 20.28 -3.29
N LEU A 477 -2.85 19.49 -2.25
CA LEU A 477 -1.58 18.78 -2.06
C LEU A 477 -1.29 17.80 -3.20
N VAL A 478 -2.28 17.02 -3.61
CA VAL A 478 -2.15 16.07 -4.72
C VAL A 478 -1.91 16.77 -6.05
N ARG A 479 -2.54 17.93 -6.28
CA ARG A 479 -2.31 18.74 -7.47
C ARG A 479 -0.89 19.29 -7.55
N LEU A 480 -0.33 19.73 -6.42
CA LEU A 480 1.07 20.16 -6.33
C LEU A 480 2.05 18.99 -6.55
N ALA A 481 1.61 17.78 -6.26
CA ALA A 481 2.42 16.56 -6.32
C ALA A 481 2.38 15.88 -7.71
N GLN A 482 1.99 16.57 -8.77
CA GLN A 482 1.99 16.00 -10.11
C GLN A 482 3.39 16.03 -10.73
N PRO A 483 3.78 15.01 -11.53
CA PRO A 483 5.04 15.06 -12.24
C PRO A 483 5.01 16.21 -13.26
N LEU A 484 6.02 17.07 -13.18
CA LEU A 484 6.27 18.03 -14.25
C LEU A 484 6.85 17.27 -15.45
N MET A 485 6.17 17.31 -16.56
CA MET A 485 6.64 16.74 -17.83
C MET A 485 7.72 17.60 -18.48
#